data_558579e2766c8d9382fbf774fab531c4
#
_entry.id   558579e2766c8d9382fbf774fab531c4
#
_cell.length_a   1.000
_cell.length_b   1.000
_cell.length_c   1.000
_cell.angle_alpha   90.00
_cell.angle_beta   90.00
_cell.angle_gamma   90.00
#
_symmetry.space_group_name_H-M   'P 1'
#
loop_
_entity.id
_entity.type
_entity.pdbx_description
1 polymer ?
#
loop_
_entity_poly.entity_id
_entity_poly.type
_entity_poly.pdbx_seq_one_letter_code
_entity_poly.pdbx_strand_id
1 'polypeptide(L)'
;MTSFMSLLLPIVLAAVAVFILSMIVHLAMPWHKGDYANVPNHDAAIAAMQSLNLAPDDYAVPNPQLPGGGKNPNFIADFERGPTFHMTVIPPGGMHMGKYLGAWFGFMLLISAIAAWVTGSIVPPGGNSHAVFHFSAIITACSYGFGGWTLSIWYFRKWSTAFKGTFDAILYGLATGAVFMWMWPKM
;
A
#
# COMPACT_ATOMS: atom_id res chain seq x y z
N MET A 1 15.76 -26.01 -7.50
CA MET A 1 15.48 -24.65 -7.03
C MET A 1 16.32 -23.67 -7.89
N THR A 2 15.74 -22.57 -8.29
CA THR A 2 16.44 -21.52 -9.04
C THR A 2 17.34 -20.73 -8.08
N SER A 3 18.61 -20.47 -8.48
CA SER A 3 19.53 -19.68 -7.67
C SER A 3 19.02 -18.24 -7.52
N PHE A 4 19.03 -17.71 -6.29
CA PHE A 4 18.64 -16.33 -6.03
C PHE A 4 19.52 -15.32 -6.79
N MET A 5 20.81 -15.62 -6.94
CA MET A 5 21.74 -14.77 -7.67
C MET A 5 21.35 -14.59 -9.15
N SER A 6 20.81 -15.63 -9.80
CA SER A 6 20.34 -15.52 -11.19
C SER A 6 19.03 -14.72 -11.32
N LEU A 7 18.36 -14.42 -10.21
CA LEU A 7 17.11 -13.66 -10.17
C LEU A 7 17.31 -12.18 -9.84
N LEU A 8 18.53 -11.72 -9.53
CA LEU A 8 18.78 -10.32 -9.16
C LEU A 8 18.36 -9.35 -10.26
N LEU A 9 18.70 -9.62 -11.50
CA LEU A 9 18.31 -8.75 -12.63
C LEU A 9 16.78 -8.75 -12.85
N PRO A 10 16.08 -9.89 -12.93
CA PRO A 10 14.62 -9.92 -12.93
C PRO A 10 13.96 -9.16 -11.78
N ILE A 11 14.48 -9.26 -10.56
CA ILE A 11 13.98 -8.54 -9.38
C ILE A 11 14.04 -7.03 -9.60
N VAL A 12 15.20 -6.51 -10.02
CA VAL A 12 15.38 -5.07 -10.26
C VAL A 12 14.49 -4.59 -11.39
N LEU A 13 14.42 -5.33 -12.51
CA LEU A 13 13.60 -4.95 -13.65
C LEU A 13 12.09 -4.99 -13.31
N ALA A 14 11.64 -5.96 -12.53
CA ALA A 14 10.26 -6.01 -12.06
C ALA A 14 9.94 -4.80 -11.15
N ALA A 15 10.83 -4.47 -10.22
CA ALA A 15 10.66 -3.29 -9.37
C ALA A 15 10.61 -1.99 -10.20
N VAL A 16 11.48 -1.84 -11.21
CA VAL A 16 11.45 -0.68 -12.13
C VAL A 16 10.14 -0.64 -12.92
N ALA A 17 9.69 -1.77 -13.47
CA ALA A 17 8.44 -1.84 -14.22
C ALA A 17 7.22 -1.43 -13.35
N VAL A 18 7.14 -1.95 -12.11
CA VAL A 18 6.09 -1.58 -11.16
C VAL A 18 6.21 -0.10 -10.76
N PHE A 19 7.42 0.42 -10.56
CA PHE A 19 7.64 1.84 -10.24
C PHE A 19 7.11 2.75 -11.34
N ILE A 20 7.45 2.49 -12.60
CA ILE A 20 6.94 3.25 -13.74
C ILE A 20 5.42 3.14 -13.84
N LEU A 21 4.89 1.92 -13.72
CA LEU A 21 3.45 1.68 -13.77
C LEU A 21 2.71 2.40 -12.64
N SER A 22 3.24 2.40 -11.42
CA SER A 22 2.67 3.12 -10.29
C SER A 22 2.62 4.62 -10.51
N MET A 23 3.65 5.20 -11.14
CA MET A 23 3.63 6.61 -11.53
C MET A 23 2.53 6.91 -12.56
N ILE A 24 2.36 6.06 -13.57
CA ILE A 24 1.29 6.22 -14.57
C ILE A 24 -0.07 6.16 -13.89
N VAL A 25 -0.31 5.17 -13.05
CA VAL A 25 -1.58 4.97 -12.34
C VAL A 25 -1.91 6.16 -11.44
N HIS A 26 -0.96 6.68 -10.68
CA HIS A 26 -1.23 7.73 -9.69
C HIS A 26 -1.15 9.16 -10.24
N LEU A 27 -0.36 9.40 -11.29
CA LEU A 27 -0.19 10.74 -11.85
C LEU A 27 -1.01 10.99 -13.11
N ALA A 28 -1.12 10.00 -14.00
CA ALA A 28 -1.80 10.15 -15.28
C ALA A 28 -3.27 9.73 -15.23
N MET A 29 -3.60 8.68 -14.45
CA MET A 29 -4.97 8.19 -14.37
C MET A 29 -5.80 8.98 -13.35
N PRO A 30 -7.07 9.30 -13.66
CA PRO A 30 -7.87 10.18 -12.80
C PRO A 30 -8.52 9.47 -11.59
N TRP A 31 -8.47 8.16 -11.50
CA TRP A 31 -9.30 7.40 -10.55
C TRP A 31 -8.92 7.60 -9.09
N HIS A 32 -7.67 8.00 -8.78
CA HIS A 32 -7.24 8.32 -7.41
C HIS A 32 -7.60 9.73 -6.94
N LYS A 33 -8.04 10.62 -7.86
CA LYS A 33 -8.38 12.02 -7.53
C LYS A 33 -9.50 12.18 -6.49
N GLY A 34 -10.34 11.15 -6.32
CA GLY A 34 -11.45 11.15 -5.36
C GLY A 34 -11.18 10.40 -4.05
N ASP A 35 -9.94 9.99 -3.76
CA ASP A 35 -9.64 9.20 -2.56
C ASP A 35 -9.78 10.02 -1.28
N TYR A 36 -9.54 11.31 -1.34
CA TYR A 36 -9.79 12.26 -0.25
C TYR A 36 -10.90 13.23 -0.64
N ALA A 37 -11.81 13.48 0.32
CA ALA A 37 -12.81 14.53 0.19
C ALA A 37 -12.22 15.88 0.60
N ASN A 38 -12.69 16.95 0.00
CA ASN A 38 -12.34 18.31 0.45
C ASN A 38 -13.09 18.66 1.73
N VAL A 39 -12.41 19.35 2.65
CA VAL A 39 -13.05 19.96 3.82
C VAL A 39 -13.70 21.27 3.36
N PRO A 40 -14.99 21.52 3.64
CA PRO A 40 -15.71 22.70 3.14
C PRO A 40 -15.10 24.03 3.54
N ASN A 41 -14.54 24.11 4.75
CA ASN A 41 -13.84 25.31 5.24
C ASN A 41 -12.44 24.89 5.68
N HIS A 42 -11.48 25.06 4.77
CA HIS A 42 -10.09 24.67 4.97
C HIS A 42 -9.44 25.42 6.14
N ASP A 43 -9.59 26.73 6.18
CA ASP A 43 -8.92 27.57 7.18
C ASP A 43 -9.48 27.32 8.59
N ALA A 44 -10.78 27.13 8.72
CA ALA A 44 -11.41 26.75 9.99
C ALA A 44 -10.93 25.38 10.45
N ALA A 45 -10.76 24.41 9.54
CA ALA A 45 -10.24 23.09 9.86
C ALA A 45 -8.81 23.16 10.37
N ILE A 46 -7.93 23.93 9.69
CA ILE A 46 -6.55 24.14 10.12
C ILE A 46 -6.49 24.79 11.51
N ALA A 47 -7.26 25.88 11.73
CA ALA A 47 -7.31 26.57 13.01
C ALA A 47 -7.79 25.64 14.16
N ALA A 48 -8.82 24.82 13.91
CA ALA A 48 -9.31 23.86 14.87
C ALA A 48 -8.25 22.81 15.24
N MET A 49 -7.53 22.27 14.23
CA MET A 49 -6.47 21.28 14.46
C MET A 49 -5.28 21.92 15.20
N GLN A 50 -4.90 23.14 14.87
CA GLN A 50 -3.82 23.86 15.56
C GLN A 50 -4.17 24.10 17.05
N SER A 51 -5.42 24.39 17.37
CA SER A 51 -5.85 24.60 18.76
C SER A 51 -5.70 23.36 19.64
N LEU A 52 -5.71 22.15 19.05
CA LEU A 52 -5.52 20.92 19.78
C LEU A 52 -4.05 20.65 20.16
N ASN A 53 -3.09 21.35 19.56
CA ASN A 53 -1.65 21.26 19.80
C ASN A 53 -1.12 19.81 19.83
N LEU A 54 -1.56 19.00 18.86
CA LEU A 54 -1.22 17.57 18.78
C LEU A 54 0.20 17.39 18.24
N ALA A 55 0.97 16.50 18.86
CA ALA A 55 2.22 16.02 18.31
C ALA A 55 1.97 15.11 17.07
N PRO A 56 2.99 14.93 16.20
CA PRO A 56 2.89 13.93 15.13
C PRO A 56 2.68 12.52 15.69
N ASP A 57 1.52 11.93 15.42
CA ASP A 57 1.12 10.59 15.87
C ASP A 57 -0.21 10.19 15.21
N ASP A 58 -0.67 8.97 15.47
CA ASP A 58 -1.99 8.46 15.07
C ASP A 58 -2.99 8.66 16.22
N TYR A 59 -4.13 9.26 15.89
CA TYR A 59 -5.18 9.58 16.86
C TYR A 59 -6.52 8.94 16.47
N ALA A 60 -7.25 8.47 17.49
CA ALA A 60 -8.65 8.04 17.36
C ALA A 60 -9.52 8.86 18.32
N VAL A 61 -10.65 9.34 17.86
CA VAL A 61 -11.62 10.06 18.68
C VAL A 61 -13.00 9.46 18.45
N PRO A 62 -13.63 8.88 19.51
CA PRO A 62 -13.06 8.59 20.83
C PRO A 62 -11.97 7.49 20.76
N ASN A 63 -11.03 7.49 21.73
CA ASN A 63 -9.95 6.51 21.75
C ASN A 63 -10.39 5.21 22.45
N PRO A 64 -10.43 4.06 21.75
CA PRO A 64 -10.84 2.78 22.33
C PRO A 64 -9.81 2.17 23.31
N GLN A 65 -8.60 2.72 23.39
CA GLN A 65 -7.54 2.23 24.27
C GLN A 65 -7.54 2.91 25.66
N LEU A 66 -8.45 3.88 25.88
CA LEU A 66 -8.63 4.46 27.21
C LEU A 66 -9.18 3.43 28.22
N PRO A 67 -8.98 3.65 29.54
CA PRO A 67 -9.47 2.71 30.55
C PRO A 67 -10.95 2.36 30.39
N GLY A 68 -11.25 1.05 30.38
CA GLY A 68 -12.58 0.54 30.09
C GLY A 68 -12.83 0.25 28.59
N GLY A 69 -12.00 0.77 27.70
CA GLY A 69 -12.07 0.51 26.26
C GLY A 69 -13.45 0.74 25.67
N GLY A 70 -13.83 -0.06 24.69
CA GLY A 70 -15.15 0.00 24.04
C GLY A 70 -16.36 -0.33 24.95
N LYS A 71 -16.12 -0.75 26.20
CA LYS A 71 -17.17 -0.94 27.21
C LYS A 71 -17.37 0.28 28.12
N ASN A 72 -16.52 1.30 28.02
CA ASN A 72 -16.66 2.53 28.78
C ASN A 72 -17.94 3.27 28.33
N PRO A 73 -18.89 3.58 29.23
CA PRO A 73 -20.11 4.28 28.86
C PRO A 73 -19.87 5.62 28.18
N ASN A 74 -18.80 6.35 28.56
CA ASN A 74 -18.44 7.61 27.93
C ASN A 74 -17.95 7.40 26.50
N PHE A 75 -17.16 6.34 26.26
CA PHE A 75 -16.73 5.99 24.90
C PHE A 75 -17.94 5.70 24.00
N ILE A 76 -18.89 4.90 24.51
CA ILE A 76 -20.11 4.56 23.75
C ILE A 76 -20.91 5.82 23.43
N ALA A 77 -21.17 6.67 24.44
CA ALA A 77 -21.91 7.92 24.26
C ALA A 77 -21.23 8.88 23.28
N ASP A 78 -19.90 9.03 23.36
CA ASP A 78 -19.14 9.87 22.45
C ASP A 78 -19.11 9.29 21.02
N PHE A 79 -19.03 7.96 20.89
CA PHE A 79 -19.09 7.30 19.60
C PHE A 79 -20.45 7.47 18.91
N GLU A 80 -21.53 7.37 19.66
CA GLU A 80 -22.91 7.57 19.18
C GLU A 80 -23.20 9.05 18.85
N ARG A 81 -22.68 9.97 19.64
CA ARG A 81 -22.87 11.41 19.44
C ARG A 81 -22.12 11.92 18.21
N GLY A 82 -20.93 11.37 17.95
CA GLY A 82 -20.02 11.85 16.90
C GLY A 82 -19.60 13.32 17.07
N PRO A 83 -18.79 13.84 16.13
CA PRO A 83 -18.13 13.11 15.05
C PRO A 83 -17.02 12.19 15.56
N THR A 84 -16.94 11.00 14.97
CA THR A 84 -15.86 10.04 15.25
C THR A 84 -14.88 10.02 14.09
N PHE A 85 -13.59 9.88 14.37
CA PHE A 85 -12.56 9.88 13.33
C PHE A 85 -11.27 9.22 13.76
N HIS A 86 -10.53 8.71 12.76
CA HIS A 86 -9.13 8.36 12.86
C HIS A 86 -8.32 9.36 12.02
N MET A 87 -7.23 9.89 12.57
CA MET A 87 -6.37 10.82 11.86
C MET A 87 -4.90 10.57 12.18
N THR A 88 -4.03 10.82 11.19
CA THR A 88 -2.59 10.87 11.35
C THR A 88 -2.14 12.32 11.30
N VAL A 89 -1.51 12.80 12.35
CA VAL A 89 -0.83 14.11 12.38
C VAL A 89 0.59 13.90 11.88
N ILE A 90 0.92 14.51 10.75
CA ILE A 90 2.26 14.41 10.17
C ILE A 90 3.16 15.53 10.69
N PRO A 91 4.50 15.32 10.77
CA PRO A 91 5.43 16.38 11.16
C PRO A 91 5.31 17.61 10.25
N PRO A 92 5.36 18.83 10.82
CA PRO A 92 5.41 20.03 10.00
C PRO A 92 6.73 20.08 9.21
N GLY A 93 6.67 20.66 8.02
CA GLY A 93 7.82 20.78 7.13
C GLY A 93 7.50 20.43 5.69
N GLY A 94 8.47 20.62 4.81
CA GLY A 94 8.29 20.31 3.39
C GLY A 94 8.25 18.81 3.11
N MET A 95 7.46 18.41 2.13
CA MET A 95 7.42 17.03 1.65
C MET A 95 8.67 16.72 0.82
N HIS A 96 9.62 15.97 1.38
CA HIS A 96 10.81 15.50 0.67
C HIS A 96 10.48 14.31 -0.23
N MET A 97 9.91 14.60 -1.41
CA MET A 97 9.39 13.57 -2.34
C MET A 97 10.44 12.48 -2.66
N GLY A 98 11.71 12.85 -2.82
CA GLY A 98 12.78 11.88 -3.10
C GLY A 98 12.92 10.80 -2.02
N LYS A 99 12.75 11.14 -0.74
CA LYS A 99 12.78 10.17 0.37
C LYS A 99 11.63 9.15 0.24
N TYR A 100 10.43 9.63 -0.06
CA TYR A 100 9.25 8.76 -0.19
C TYR A 100 9.34 7.88 -1.44
N LEU A 101 9.78 8.43 -2.58
CA LEU A 101 9.99 7.66 -3.79
C LEU A 101 11.09 6.60 -3.63
N GLY A 102 12.18 6.93 -2.92
CA GLY A 102 13.24 5.96 -2.60
C GLY A 102 12.73 4.83 -1.69
N ALA A 103 11.97 5.16 -0.64
CA ALA A 103 11.36 4.16 0.24
C ALA A 103 10.35 3.28 -0.53
N TRP A 104 9.55 3.88 -1.41
CA TRP A 104 8.60 3.16 -2.26
C TRP A 104 9.30 2.21 -3.22
N PHE A 105 10.38 2.66 -3.87
CA PHE A 105 11.19 1.78 -4.72
C PHE A 105 11.85 0.64 -3.94
N GLY A 106 12.35 0.93 -2.73
CA GLY A 106 12.90 -0.09 -1.82
C GLY A 106 11.85 -1.15 -1.44
N PHE A 107 10.61 -0.73 -1.20
CA PHE A 107 9.50 -1.65 -0.95
C PHE A 107 9.17 -2.51 -2.18
N MET A 108 9.20 -1.95 -3.38
CA MET A 108 9.01 -2.72 -4.62
C MET A 108 10.11 -3.75 -4.83
N LEU A 109 11.37 -3.41 -4.54
CA LEU A 109 12.48 -4.37 -4.56
C LEU A 109 12.24 -5.53 -3.58
N LEU A 110 11.78 -5.22 -2.37
CA LEU A 110 11.45 -6.24 -1.35
C LEU A 110 10.36 -7.20 -1.86
N ILE A 111 9.25 -6.67 -2.38
CA ILE A 111 8.15 -7.49 -2.90
C ILE A 111 8.63 -8.35 -4.08
N SER A 112 9.39 -7.76 -5.01
CA SER A 112 9.94 -8.48 -6.16
C SER A 112 10.91 -9.58 -5.72
N ALA A 113 11.71 -9.35 -4.67
CA ALA A 113 12.61 -10.36 -4.11
C ALA A 113 11.83 -11.52 -3.46
N ILE A 114 10.75 -11.23 -2.74
CA ILE A 114 9.87 -12.26 -2.15
C ILE A 114 9.21 -13.09 -3.27
N ALA A 115 8.67 -12.42 -4.29
CA ALA A 115 8.06 -13.08 -5.45
C ALA A 115 9.08 -14.00 -6.18
N ALA A 116 10.30 -13.51 -6.35
CA ALA A 116 11.41 -14.26 -6.95
C ALA A 116 11.77 -15.49 -6.12
N TRP A 117 11.93 -15.31 -4.81
CA TRP A 117 12.29 -16.39 -3.89
C TRP A 117 11.24 -17.51 -3.86
N VAL A 118 9.97 -17.15 -3.70
CA VAL A 118 8.89 -18.14 -3.67
C VAL A 118 8.74 -18.84 -5.01
N THR A 119 8.71 -18.08 -6.12
CA THR A 119 8.61 -18.67 -7.47
C THR A 119 9.81 -19.57 -7.76
N GLY A 120 11.03 -19.13 -7.42
CA GLY A 120 12.26 -19.91 -7.62
C GLY A 120 12.37 -21.18 -6.76
N SER A 121 11.63 -21.23 -5.65
CA SER A 121 11.54 -22.44 -4.83
C SER A 121 10.67 -23.53 -5.48
N ILE A 122 9.74 -23.12 -6.36
CA ILE A 122 8.75 -24.00 -6.99
C ILE A 122 9.15 -24.32 -8.44
N VAL A 123 9.60 -23.31 -9.19
CA VAL A 123 9.89 -23.42 -10.63
C VAL A 123 11.40 -23.44 -10.85
N PRO A 124 11.97 -24.54 -11.39
CA PRO A 124 13.40 -24.62 -11.71
C PRO A 124 13.79 -23.75 -12.91
N PRO A 125 15.09 -23.52 -13.16
CA PRO A 125 15.57 -22.92 -14.40
C PRO A 125 15.06 -23.70 -15.61
N GLY A 126 14.65 -23.00 -16.68
CA GLY A 126 14.01 -23.60 -17.85
C GLY A 126 12.61 -24.17 -17.62
N GLY A 127 12.05 -23.97 -16.43
CA GLY A 127 10.70 -24.46 -16.07
C GLY A 127 9.58 -23.73 -16.82
N ASN A 128 8.34 -24.17 -16.58
CA ASN A 128 7.16 -23.67 -17.28
C ASN A 128 6.97 -22.14 -17.06
N SER A 129 7.06 -21.38 -18.15
CA SER A 129 6.94 -19.91 -18.14
C SER A 129 5.59 -19.41 -17.62
N HIS A 130 4.49 -20.13 -17.88
CA HIS A 130 3.17 -19.79 -17.34
C HIS A 130 3.12 -19.96 -15.82
N ALA A 131 3.80 -20.99 -15.27
CA ALA A 131 3.89 -21.17 -13.83
C ALA A 131 4.71 -20.02 -13.20
N VAL A 132 5.82 -19.61 -13.83
CA VAL A 132 6.60 -18.43 -13.41
C VAL A 132 5.72 -17.18 -13.35
N PHE A 133 4.99 -16.91 -14.44
CA PHE A 133 4.07 -15.77 -14.51
C PHE A 133 3.03 -15.81 -13.38
N HIS A 134 2.32 -16.92 -13.24
CA HIS A 134 1.22 -17.02 -12.28
C HIS A 134 1.70 -16.88 -10.83
N PHE A 135 2.76 -17.59 -10.43
CA PHE A 135 3.25 -17.50 -9.05
C PHE A 135 3.76 -16.10 -8.71
N SER A 136 4.61 -15.52 -9.56
CA SER A 136 5.14 -14.18 -9.30
C SER A 136 4.06 -13.09 -9.35
N ALA A 137 3.11 -13.20 -10.28
CA ALA A 137 2.00 -12.26 -10.39
C ALA A 137 1.06 -12.32 -9.17
N ILE A 138 0.67 -13.52 -8.74
CA ILE A 138 -0.24 -13.69 -7.59
C ILE A 138 0.43 -13.19 -6.30
N ILE A 139 1.68 -13.58 -6.06
CA ILE A 139 2.42 -13.16 -4.85
C ILE A 139 2.50 -11.63 -4.80
N THR A 140 2.87 -11.01 -5.92
CA THR A 140 2.96 -9.55 -6.01
C THR A 140 1.59 -8.89 -5.79
N ALA A 141 0.55 -9.35 -6.47
CA ALA A 141 -0.80 -8.80 -6.31
C ALA A 141 -1.33 -8.92 -4.87
N CYS A 142 -1.12 -10.07 -4.22
CA CYS A 142 -1.51 -10.25 -2.81
C CYS A 142 -0.72 -9.33 -1.88
N SER A 143 0.58 -9.16 -2.12
CA SER A 143 1.45 -8.32 -1.29
C SER A 143 1.07 -6.83 -1.32
N TYR A 144 0.64 -6.32 -2.47
CA TYR A 144 0.21 -4.92 -2.60
C TYR A 144 -1.28 -4.72 -2.28
N GLY A 145 -2.14 -5.71 -2.57
CA GLY A 145 -3.59 -5.49 -2.63
C GLY A 145 -4.31 -5.59 -1.29
N PHE A 146 -4.00 -6.59 -0.48
CA PHE A 146 -4.87 -6.92 0.65
C PHE A 146 -4.67 -6.06 1.91
N GLY A 147 -3.54 -5.37 2.06
CA GLY A 147 -3.32 -4.48 3.21
C GLY A 147 -4.35 -3.36 3.33
N GLY A 148 -4.83 -2.83 2.20
CA GLY A 148 -5.84 -1.78 2.16
C GLY A 148 -7.22 -2.20 2.70
N TRP A 149 -7.57 -3.47 2.62
CA TRP A 149 -8.85 -4.00 3.11
C TRP A 149 -8.97 -3.89 4.63
N THR A 150 -7.90 -4.18 5.35
CA THR A 150 -7.84 -4.03 6.82
C THR A 150 -8.16 -2.60 7.25
N LEU A 151 -7.68 -1.61 6.48
CA LEU A 151 -7.96 -0.20 6.74
C LEU A 151 -9.44 0.15 6.51
N SER A 152 -10.10 -0.47 5.54
CA SER A 152 -11.54 -0.26 5.31
C SER A 152 -12.40 -0.99 6.33
N ILE A 153 -11.99 -2.18 6.78
CA ILE A 153 -12.73 -3.00 7.77
C ILE A 153 -12.67 -2.36 9.16
N TRP A 154 -11.48 -1.99 9.64
CA TRP A 154 -11.28 -1.60 11.03
C TRP A 154 -11.14 -0.09 11.25
N TYR A 155 -10.70 0.66 10.22
CA TYR A 155 -10.42 2.08 10.33
C TYR A 155 -11.33 2.95 9.46
N PHE A 156 -12.44 2.37 8.98
CA PHE A 156 -13.51 3.07 8.24
C PHE A 156 -13.02 3.84 7.00
N ARG A 157 -11.87 3.44 6.41
CA ARG A 157 -11.43 3.99 5.13
C ARG A 157 -12.46 3.64 4.04
N LYS A 158 -12.59 4.51 3.04
CA LYS A 158 -13.51 4.27 1.92
C LYS A 158 -13.24 2.92 1.25
N TRP A 159 -14.26 2.11 1.09
CA TRP A 159 -14.16 0.84 0.36
C TRP A 159 -13.67 1.01 -1.07
N SER A 160 -14.06 2.14 -1.75
CA SER A 160 -13.54 2.46 -3.07
C SER A 160 -12.02 2.53 -3.13
N THR A 161 -11.35 2.99 -2.06
CA THR A 161 -9.88 3.03 -1.98
C THR A 161 -9.29 1.62 -1.91
N ALA A 162 -9.92 0.70 -1.14
CA ALA A 162 -9.48 -0.70 -1.09
C ALA A 162 -9.62 -1.40 -2.45
N PHE A 163 -10.75 -1.21 -3.15
CA PHE A 163 -10.96 -1.78 -4.49
C PHE A 163 -9.98 -1.22 -5.52
N LYS A 164 -9.74 0.09 -5.53
CA LYS A 164 -8.75 0.72 -6.41
C LYS A 164 -7.34 0.18 -6.16
N GLY A 165 -6.93 0.12 -4.88
CA GLY A 165 -5.62 -0.42 -4.51
C GLY A 165 -5.48 -1.91 -4.88
N THR A 166 -6.56 -2.70 -4.82
CA THR A 166 -6.55 -4.09 -5.30
C THR A 166 -6.38 -4.17 -6.82
N PHE A 167 -7.06 -3.27 -7.56
CA PHE A 167 -6.89 -3.21 -9.01
C PHE A 167 -5.45 -2.81 -9.39
N ASP A 168 -4.87 -1.80 -8.72
CA ASP A 168 -3.47 -1.42 -8.92
C ASP A 168 -2.53 -2.60 -8.64
N ALA A 169 -2.79 -3.33 -7.56
CA ALA A 169 -2.02 -4.51 -7.17
C ALA A 169 -2.07 -5.61 -8.22
N ILE A 170 -3.22 -5.82 -8.87
CA ILE A 170 -3.35 -6.74 -10.01
C ILE A 170 -2.47 -6.28 -11.17
N LEU A 171 -2.49 -4.99 -11.53
CA LEU A 171 -1.62 -4.44 -12.57
C LEU A 171 -0.14 -4.63 -12.25
N TYR A 172 0.26 -4.38 -10.99
CA TYR A 172 1.65 -4.60 -10.54
C TYR A 172 2.03 -6.08 -10.58
N GLY A 173 1.10 -6.95 -10.21
CA GLY A 173 1.27 -8.39 -10.32
C GLY A 173 1.49 -8.84 -11.77
N LEU A 174 0.66 -8.37 -12.69
CA LEU A 174 0.79 -8.68 -14.12
C LEU A 174 2.13 -8.20 -14.69
N ALA A 175 2.56 -6.98 -14.33
CA ALA A 175 3.85 -6.43 -14.75
C ALA A 175 5.02 -7.27 -14.20
N THR A 176 5.00 -7.61 -12.91
CA THR A 176 6.02 -8.47 -12.29
C THR A 176 6.04 -9.85 -12.94
N GLY A 177 4.87 -10.48 -13.14
CA GLY A 177 4.73 -11.76 -13.79
C GLY A 177 5.31 -11.78 -15.21
N ALA A 178 5.03 -10.73 -15.99
CA ALA A 178 5.55 -10.58 -17.34
C ALA A 178 7.08 -10.46 -17.37
N VAL A 179 7.66 -9.65 -16.48
CA VAL A 179 9.13 -9.50 -16.37
C VAL A 179 9.78 -10.81 -15.97
N PHE A 180 9.26 -11.49 -14.95
CA PHE A 180 9.82 -12.78 -14.53
C PHE A 180 9.67 -13.86 -15.60
N MET A 181 8.53 -13.95 -16.25
CA MET A 181 8.31 -14.89 -17.35
C MET A 181 9.32 -14.68 -18.49
N TRP A 182 9.59 -13.42 -18.84
CA TRP A 182 10.54 -13.06 -19.89
C TRP A 182 11.99 -13.31 -19.50
N MET A 183 12.35 -13.00 -18.25
CA MET A 183 13.73 -13.02 -17.75
C MET A 183 14.07 -14.28 -16.94
N TRP A 184 13.17 -15.28 -16.90
CA TRP A 184 13.41 -16.49 -16.10
C TRP A 184 14.68 -17.21 -16.58
N PRO A 185 15.54 -17.63 -15.66
CA PRO A 185 16.79 -18.31 -16.03
C PRO A 185 16.52 -19.55 -16.88
N LYS A 186 17.22 -19.66 -17.98
CA LYS A 186 17.24 -20.87 -18.84
C LYS A 186 18.27 -21.85 -18.29
N MET A 187 18.13 -23.11 -18.65
CA MET A 187 19.12 -24.14 -18.31
C MET A 187 20.43 -23.88 -19.06
#